data_1bb19e9f8f51e1b92beffde474048689
#
_entry.id   1bb19e9f8f51e1b92beffde474048689
#
_cell.length_a   1.000
_cell.length_b   1.000
_cell.length_c   1.000
_cell.angle_alpha   90.00
_cell.angle_beta   90.00
_cell.angle_gamma   90.00
#
_symmetry.space_group_name_H-M   'P 1'
#
loop_
_entity.id
_entity.type
_entity.pdbx_description
1 polymer ?
#
loop_
_entity_poly.entity_id
_entity_poly.type
_entity_poly.pdbx_seq_one_letter_code
_entity_poly.pdbx_strand_id
1 'polypeptide(L)'
;MTRLLELLVSLLIVAALVVVVGVLLPSHGHLERSVDVPNPIRQIYDSLNTMRRFPDWSPERRLDPLVTMKYSGERLGPGASVEWSGNQSVGKGSLTIASSIEDEQVKMDLDNDFAGVNKTYTIDLVPAENGKTTKIVWNYDVDYGWDLFARYAGLYIHGKPDANVQTALANVSAMLASFPNVDYKDQDIQVSEVTGVPVLVLPTKSPRTLDEVAEATAQAVTRIQAVMSRAGLTQNGP
;
A
#
# COMPACT_ATOMS: atom_id res chain seq x y z
N MET A 1 -11.63 50.45 -31.28
CA MET A 1 -10.41 50.43 -30.45
C MET A 1 -10.72 50.50 -28.96
N THR A 2 -11.63 51.33 -28.48
CA THR A 2 -12.01 51.48 -27.07
C THR A 2 -12.47 50.16 -26.43
N ARG A 3 -13.37 49.40 -27.09
CA ARG A 3 -13.87 48.13 -26.56
C ARG A 3 -12.80 47.03 -26.40
N LEU A 4 -11.80 47.01 -27.30
CA LEU A 4 -10.66 46.08 -27.18
C LEU A 4 -9.78 46.43 -25.97
N LEU A 5 -9.56 47.75 -25.76
CA LEU A 5 -8.81 48.25 -24.61
C LEU A 5 -9.54 47.94 -23.29
N GLU A 6 -10.85 48.13 -23.23
CA GLU A 6 -11.68 47.79 -22.06
C GLU A 6 -11.61 46.31 -21.76
N LEU A 7 -11.63 45.46 -22.78
CA LEU A 7 -11.53 44.00 -22.63
C LEU A 7 -10.14 43.58 -22.10
N LEU A 8 -9.07 44.20 -22.62
CA LEU A 8 -7.71 43.95 -22.14
C LEU A 8 -7.51 44.40 -20.68
N VAL A 9 -8.04 45.58 -20.32
CA VAL A 9 -7.97 46.09 -18.94
C VAL A 9 -8.75 45.17 -17.99
N SER A 10 -9.95 44.74 -18.39
CA SER A 10 -10.75 43.80 -17.59
C SER A 10 -10.02 42.45 -17.37
N LEU A 11 -9.40 41.94 -18.43
CA LEU A 11 -8.62 40.69 -18.36
C LEU A 11 -7.42 40.85 -17.42
N LEU A 12 -6.73 41.97 -17.47
CA LEU A 12 -5.59 42.29 -16.62
C LEU A 12 -6.01 42.39 -15.15
N ILE A 13 -7.15 43.02 -14.86
CA ILE A 13 -7.69 43.11 -13.50
C ILE A 13 -8.03 41.69 -12.97
N VAL A 14 -8.68 40.87 -13.77
CA VAL A 14 -9.00 39.49 -13.38
C VAL A 14 -7.72 38.67 -13.12
N ALA A 15 -6.73 38.79 -14.02
CA ALA A 15 -5.45 38.11 -13.85
C ALA A 15 -4.73 38.56 -12.56
N ALA A 16 -4.71 39.86 -12.30
CA ALA A 16 -4.13 40.41 -11.08
C ALA A 16 -4.87 39.89 -9.82
N LEU A 17 -6.18 39.80 -9.88
CA LEU A 17 -7.01 39.28 -8.78
C LEU A 17 -6.75 37.81 -8.53
N VAL A 18 -6.62 36.98 -9.57
CA VAL A 18 -6.24 35.59 -9.48
C VAL A 18 -4.87 35.44 -8.82
N VAL A 19 -3.88 36.23 -9.21
CA VAL A 19 -2.55 36.17 -8.59
C VAL A 19 -2.62 36.56 -7.11
N VAL A 20 -3.31 37.65 -6.77
CA VAL A 20 -3.45 38.09 -5.36
C VAL A 20 -4.12 37.01 -4.52
N VAL A 21 -5.22 36.44 -4.99
CA VAL A 21 -5.91 35.34 -4.29
C VAL A 21 -4.97 34.13 -4.15
N GLY A 22 -4.27 33.74 -5.21
CA GLY A 22 -3.33 32.63 -5.19
C GLY A 22 -2.20 32.78 -4.17
N VAL A 23 -1.71 34.04 -3.99
CA VAL A 23 -0.68 34.33 -2.96
C VAL A 23 -1.25 34.23 -1.54
N LEU A 24 -2.53 34.56 -1.35
CA LEU A 24 -3.21 34.50 -0.06
C LEU A 24 -3.63 33.08 0.33
N LEU A 25 -3.72 32.15 -0.62
CA LEU A 25 -4.03 30.74 -0.32
C LEU A 25 -2.91 30.06 0.47
N PRO A 26 -3.23 29.07 1.33
CA PRO A 26 -2.24 28.32 2.09
C PRO A 26 -1.18 27.69 1.18
N SER A 27 0.08 27.75 1.62
CA SER A 27 1.20 27.11 0.92
C SER A 27 1.37 25.64 1.28
N HIS A 28 0.62 25.13 2.27
CA HIS A 28 0.64 23.75 2.71
C HIS A 28 -0.78 23.22 2.83
N GLY A 29 -0.95 21.94 2.53
CA GLY A 29 -2.20 21.22 2.75
C GLY A 29 -2.00 20.15 3.80
N HIS A 30 -2.98 20.00 4.68
CA HIS A 30 -3.02 18.98 5.71
C HIS A 30 -4.41 18.34 5.77
N LEU A 31 -4.44 17.02 5.95
CA LEU A 31 -5.65 16.23 6.07
C LEU A 31 -5.42 15.13 7.10
N GLU A 32 -6.31 15.02 8.07
CA GLU A 32 -6.29 13.94 9.06
C GLU A 32 -7.57 13.11 8.97
N ARG A 33 -7.42 11.79 9.04
CA ARG A 33 -8.52 10.83 9.18
C ARG A 33 -8.14 9.75 10.16
N SER A 34 -9.12 9.19 10.87
CA SER A 34 -8.86 8.13 11.83
C SER A 34 -9.95 7.07 11.84
N VAL A 35 -9.57 5.86 12.29
CA VAL A 35 -10.47 4.74 12.50
C VAL A 35 -10.00 3.93 13.70
N ASP A 36 -10.96 3.40 14.47
CA ASP A 36 -10.68 2.47 15.56
C ASP A 36 -10.83 1.03 15.06
N VAL A 37 -9.82 0.19 15.33
CA VAL A 37 -9.82 -1.22 14.91
C VAL A 37 -9.59 -2.13 16.14
N PRO A 38 -10.30 -3.26 16.24
CA PRO A 38 -10.18 -4.18 17.38
C PRO A 38 -9.01 -5.15 17.19
N ASN A 39 -7.82 -4.62 16.86
CA ASN A 39 -6.62 -5.42 16.62
C ASN A 39 -5.47 -4.90 17.49
N PRO A 40 -4.54 -5.80 17.91
CA PRO A 40 -3.34 -5.41 18.62
C PRO A 40 -2.47 -4.47 17.75
N ILE A 41 -1.85 -3.48 18.41
CA ILE A 41 -1.04 -2.46 17.75
C ILE A 41 0.08 -3.06 16.90
N ARG A 42 0.71 -4.12 17.38
CA ARG A 42 1.78 -4.84 16.68
C ARG A 42 1.32 -5.39 15.33
N GLN A 43 0.14 -5.98 15.29
CA GLN A 43 -0.43 -6.56 14.07
C GLN A 43 -0.69 -5.48 13.01
N ILE A 44 -1.12 -4.30 13.45
CA ILE A 44 -1.36 -3.15 12.57
C ILE A 44 -0.03 -2.61 12.06
N TYR A 45 0.92 -2.40 12.97
CA TYR A 45 2.27 -1.92 12.63
C TYR A 45 2.94 -2.83 11.60
N ASP A 46 3.01 -4.12 11.84
CA ASP A 46 3.63 -5.09 10.93
C ASP A 46 2.95 -5.13 9.56
N SER A 47 1.63 -4.86 9.52
CA SER A 47 0.88 -4.83 8.27
C SER A 47 1.16 -3.57 7.44
N LEU A 48 1.40 -2.44 8.10
CA LEU A 48 1.66 -1.15 7.45
C LEU A 48 3.16 -0.90 7.20
N ASN A 49 4.04 -1.52 7.99
CA ASN A 49 5.49 -1.38 7.87
C ASN A 49 6.10 -2.24 6.74
N THR A 50 5.27 -2.58 5.74
CA THR A 50 5.71 -3.31 4.53
C THR A 50 4.93 -2.89 3.29
N MET A 51 5.64 -2.67 2.18
CA MET A 51 5.00 -2.39 0.90
C MET A 51 4.39 -3.64 0.23
N ARG A 52 4.71 -4.84 0.70
CA ARG A 52 4.15 -6.09 0.16
C ARG A 52 2.63 -6.20 0.37
N ARG A 53 2.11 -5.53 1.40
CA ARG A 53 0.67 -5.45 1.69
C ARG A 53 -0.01 -4.21 1.11
N PHE A 54 0.73 -3.36 0.41
CA PHE A 54 0.16 -2.18 -0.27
C PHE A 54 -1.07 -2.51 -1.12
N PRO A 55 -1.09 -3.60 -1.94
CA PRO A 55 -2.27 -3.96 -2.72
C PRO A 55 -3.51 -4.31 -1.90
N ASP A 56 -3.35 -4.70 -0.64
CA ASP A 56 -4.45 -5.14 0.21
C ASP A 56 -5.23 -3.94 0.79
N TRP A 57 -4.52 -2.81 1.02
CA TRP A 57 -5.12 -1.65 1.64
C TRP A 57 -5.18 -0.40 0.74
N SER A 58 -4.38 -0.33 -0.32
CA SER A 58 -4.37 0.82 -1.20
C SER A 58 -5.61 0.90 -2.10
N PRO A 59 -6.05 2.11 -2.48
CA PRO A 59 -7.18 2.27 -3.39
C PRO A 59 -6.86 1.88 -4.84
N GLU A 60 -5.58 1.88 -5.25
CA GLU A 60 -5.13 1.73 -6.63
C GLU A 60 -5.61 0.43 -7.26
N ARG A 61 -5.47 -0.69 -6.55
CA ARG A 61 -5.90 -2.00 -7.06
C ARG A 61 -7.41 -2.13 -7.20
N ARG A 62 -8.16 -1.39 -6.41
CA ARG A 62 -9.62 -1.36 -6.48
C ARG A 62 -10.10 -0.52 -7.65
N LEU A 63 -9.39 0.58 -7.94
CA LEU A 63 -9.68 1.49 -9.06
C LEU A 63 -9.21 0.92 -10.39
N ASP A 64 -8.15 0.11 -10.38
CA ASP A 64 -7.62 -0.59 -11.55
C ASP A 64 -7.12 -1.99 -11.17
N PRO A 65 -7.93 -3.04 -11.41
CA PRO A 65 -7.51 -4.43 -11.16
C PRO A 65 -6.27 -4.88 -11.94
N LEU A 66 -5.91 -4.17 -13.02
CA LEU A 66 -4.74 -4.45 -13.86
C LEU A 66 -3.54 -3.55 -13.54
N VAL A 67 -3.61 -2.75 -12.47
CA VAL A 67 -2.50 -1.90 -12.05
C VAL A 67 -1.22 -2.72 -11.88
N THR A 68 -0.15 -2.22 -12.48
CA THR A 68 1.17 -2.85 -12.35
C THR A 68 1.87 -2.27 -11.13
N MET A 69 2.41 -3.14 -10.27
CA MET A 69 3.15 -2.75 -9.07
C MET A 69 4.54 -3.35 -9.10
N LYS A 70 5.56 -2.52 -8.81
CA LYS A 70 6.96 -2.94 -8.69
C LYS A 70 7.45 -2.62 -7.28
N TYR A 71 8.08 -3.59 -6.65
CA TYR A 71 8.62 -3.45 -5.30
C TYR A 71 10.13 -3.33 -5.36
N SER A 72 10.69 -2.43 -4.57
CA SER A 72 12.12 -2.20 -4.47
C SER A 72 12.52 -1.83 -3.03
N GLY A 73 13.82 -1.79 -2.78
CA GLY A 73 14.38 -1.49 -1.47
C GLY A 73 14.20 -2.64 -0.47
N GLU A 74 14.07 -2.29 0.79
CA GLU A 74 13.96 -3.24 1.90
C GLU A 74 12.63 -4.01 1.89
N ARG A 75 12.60 -5.15 2.57
CA ARG A 75 11.36 -5.93 2.70
C ARG A 75 10.39 -5.33 3.71
N LEU A 76 10.92 -4.71 4.75
CA LEU A 76 10.22 -4.15 5.90
C LEU A 76 10.89 -2.86 6.33
N GLY A 77 10.11 -1.91 6.83
CA GLY A 77 10.63 -0.68 7.42
C GLY A 77 11.20 0.32 6.43
N PRO A 78 12.01 1.26 6.91
CA PRO A 78 12.55 2.34 6.11
C PRO A 78 13.32 1.84 4.88
N GLY A 79 13.05 2.46 3.72
CA GLY A 79 13.59 2.07 2.43
C GLY A 79 12.73 1.07 1.65
N ALA A 80 11.73 0.44 2.26
CA ALA A 80 10.76 -0.37 1.52
C ALA A 80 9.93 0.53 0.60
N SER A 81 9.83 0.18 -0.70
CA SER A 81 9.19 1.02 -1.71
C SER A 81 8.31 0.20 -2.66
N VAL A 82 7.26 0.83 -3.14
CA VAL A 82 6.39 0.35 -4.22
C VAL A 82 6.18 1.46 -5.24
N GLU A 83 6.30 1.11 -6.52
CA GLU A 83 5.91 1.96 -7.64
C GLU A 83 4.70 1.36 -8.31
N TRP A 84 3.75 2.18 -8.74
CA TRP A 84 2.58 1.72 -9.49
C TRP A 84 2.38 2.48 -10.79
N SER A 85 1.75 1.81 -11.74
CA SER A 85 1.30 2.39 -13.00
C SER A 85 0.00 1.73 -13.39
N GLY A 86 -1.06 2.52 -13.52
CA GLY A 86 -2.40 2.07 -13.84
C GLY A 86 -3.07 2.91 -14.93
N ASN A 87 -4.38 2.76 -15.02
CA ASN A 87 -5.23 3.52 -15.94
C ASN A 87 -5.31 5.01 -15.54
N GLN A 88 -6.08 5.81 -16.28
CA GLN A 88 -6.23 7.25 -16.05
C GLN A 88 -6.79 7.59 -14.65
N SER A 89 -7.53 6.70 -14.00
CA SER A 89 -8.09 6.93 -12.66
C SER A 89 -7.05 6.74 -11.57
N VAL A 90 -6.09 5.85 -11.77
CA VAL A 90 -4.99 5.52 -10.86
C VAL A 90 -3.75 6.35 -11.11
N GLY A 91 -3.39 6.56 -12.40
CA GLY A 91 -2.18 7.27 -12.77
C GLY A 91 -0.90 6.47 -12.46
N LYS A 92 0.15 7.22 -12.12
CA LYS A 92 1.44 6.68 -11.70
C LYS A 92 1.81 7.25 -10.34
N GLY A 93 2.62 6.50 -9.61
CA GLY A 93 3.18 7.00 -8.35
C GLY A 93 4.10 6.02 -7.68
N SER A 94 4.64 6.45 -6.55
CA SER A 94 5.44 5.63 -5.66
C SER A 94 5.15 5.97 -4.21
N LEU A 95 5.36 4.99 -3.35
CA LEU A 95 5.27 5.13 -1.90
C LEU A 95 6.48 4.46 -1.28
N THR A 96 7.20 5.18 -0.44
CA THR A 96 8.42 4.68 0.22
C THR A 96 8.31 4.92 1.72
N ILE A 97 8.59 3.92 2.54
CA ILE A 97 8.69 4.10 3.98
C ILE A 97 9.94 4.92 4.28
N ALA A 98 9.75 6.14 4.74
CA ALA A 98 10.84 7.06 5.10
C ALA A 98 11.38 6.77 6.50
N SER A 99 10.48 6.54 7.45
CA SER A 99 10.83 6.17 8.82
C SER A 99 9.72 5.35 9.47
N SER A 100 10.06 4.56 10.47
CA SER A 100 9.07 3.87 11.30
C SER A 100 9.57 3.78 12.75
N ILE A 101 8.63 3.89 13.69
CA ILE A 101 8.83 3.69 15.12
C ILE A 101 7.93 2.52 15.49
N GLU A 102 8.54 1.48 16.05
CA GLU A 102 7.87 0.22 16.36
C GLU A 102 6.65 0.44 17.26
N ASP A 103 5.50 -0.11 16.83
CA ASP A 103 4.22 -0.01 17.53
C ASP A 103 3.71 1.43 17.78
N GLU A 104 4.27 2.44 17.09
CA GLU A 104 3.89 3.85 17.29
C GLU A 104 3.55 4.55 15.97
N GLN A 105 4.46 4.52 14.98
CA GLN A 105 4.33 5.34 13.79
C GLN A 105 4.95 4.71 12.55
N VAL A 106 4.32 4.91 11.40
CA VAL A 106 4.93 4.69 10.07
C VAL A 106 4.77 5.95 9.24
N LYS A 107 5.91 6.52 8.80
CA LYS A 107 5.95 7.68 7.90
C LYS A 107 6.40 7.24 6.52
N MET A 108 5.68 7.71 5.49
CA MET A 108 5.91 7.33 4.10
C MET A 108 5.97 8.57 3.22
N ASP A 109 6.93 8.60 2.30
CA ASP A 109 7.00 9.60 1.24
C ASP A 109 6.17 9.13 0.04
N LEU A 110 5.29 10.00 -0.42
CA LEU A 110 4.36 9.76 -1.53
C LEU A 110 4.77 10.61 -2.72
N ASP A 111 4.93 9.98 -3.89
CA ASP A 111 5.02 10.66 -5.17
C ASP A 111 3.88 10.20 -6.07
N ASN A 112 3.09 11.13 -6.59
CA ASN A 112 1.97 10.87 -7.49
C ASN A 112 1.59 12.15 -8.26
N ASP A 113 0.66 12.00 -9.19
CA ASP A 113 0.20 13.09 -10.09
C ASP A 113 -0.64 14.17 -9.39
N PHE A 114 -0.88 14.12 -8.07
CA PHE A 114 -1.57 15.20 -7.36
C PHE A 114 -0.69 16.43 -7.23
N ALA A 115 -1.33 17.62 -7.21
CA ALA A 115 -0.64 18.88 -7.07
C ALA A 115 0.17 18.97 -5.77
N GLY A 116 1.29 19.68 -5.83
CA GLY A 116 2.20 19.89 -4.72
C GLY A 116 3.36 18.90 -4.70
N VAL A 117 4.31 19.17 -3.81
CA VAL A 117 5.54 18.40 -3.60
C VAL A 117 5.66 17.98 -2.15
N ASN A 118 6.70 17.19 -1.80
CA ASN A 118 6.95 16.75 -0.44
C ASN A 118 5.73 16.11 0.24
N LYS A 119 4.99 15.32 -0.54
CA LYS A 119 3.79 14.64 -0.03
C LYS A 119 4.18 13.53 0.91
N THR A 120 3.55 13.49 2.08
CA THR A 120 3.82 12.45 3.08
C THR A 120 2.53 11.90 3.64
N TYR A 121 2.56 10.60 3.95
CA TYR A 121 1.63 9.96 4.86
C TYR A 121 2.34 9.72 6.19
N THR A 122 1.71 10.15 7.28
CA THR A 122 2.12 9.80 8.64
C THR A 122 0.99 9.04 9.28
N ILE A 123 1.25 7.79 9.66
CA ILE A 123 0.26 6.92 10.29
C ILE A 123 0.69 6.71 11.73
N ASP A 124 -0.08 7.29 12.64
CA ASP A 124 0.12 7.15 14.08
C ASP A 124 -0.80 6.07 14.62
N LEU A 125 -0.27 5.22 15.47
CA LEU A 125 -0.96 4.12 16.12
C LEU A 125 -1.13 4.44 17.59
N VAL A 126 -2.37 4.65 18.03
CA VAL A 126 -2.68 5.04 19.42
C VAL A 126 -3.47 3.91 20.08
N PRO A 127 -2.89 3.17 21.05
CA PRO A 127 -3.62 2.14 21.76
C PRO A 127 -4.73 2.76 22.61
N ALA A 128 -5.92 2.16 22.59
CA ALA A 128 -6.98 2.54 23.51
C ALA A 128 -6.66 2.08 24.96
N GLU A 129 -7.30 2.70 25.93
CA GLU A 129 -7.06 2.41 27.36
C GLU A 129 -7.25 0.93 27.74
N ASN A 130 -8.08 0.19 27.01
CA ASN A 130 -8.32 -1.23 27.23
C ASN A 130 -7.25 -2.15 26.59
N GLY A 131 -6.30 -1.61 25.81
CA GLY A 131 -5.27 -2.35 25.07
C GLY A 131 -5.76 -3.32 23.98
N LYS A 132 -7.09 -3.38 23.76
CA LYS A 132 -7.72 -4.29 22.79
C LYS A 132 -8.10 -3.63 21.48
N THR A 133 -8.12 -2.30 21.48
CA THR A 133 -8.48 -1.47 20.33
C THR A 133 -7.35 -0.52 20.07
N THR A 134 -7.01 -0.31 18.81
CA THR A 134 -6.01 0.68 18.40
C THR A 134 -6.66 1.69 17.47
N LYS A 135 -6.47 2.97 17.75
CA LYS A 135 -6.85 4.05 16.86
C LYS A 135 -5.72 4.27 15.84
N ILE A 136 -6.05 4.17 14.58
CA ILE A 136 -5.16 4.50 13.45
C ILE A 136 -5.48 5.94 13.07
N VAL A 137 -4.50 6.84 13.19
CA VAL A 137 -4.61 8.23 12.74
C VAL A 137 -3.73 8.40 11.51
N TRP A 138 -4.34 8.75 10.39
CA TRP A 138 -3.66 8.89 9.10
C TRP A 138 -3.63 10.36 8.70
N ASN A 139 -2.44 10.92 8.69
CA ASN A 139 -2.16 12.28 8.27
C ASN A 139 -1.62 12.27 6.84
N TYR A 140 -2.12 13.18 6.01
CA TYR A 140 -1.59 13.51 4.70
C TYR A 140 -1.15 14.96 4.68
N ASP A 141 0.11 15.19 4.38
CA ASP A 141 0.71 16.51 4.28
C ASP A 141 1.26 16.74 2.86
N VAL A 142 1.13 17.97 2.37
CA VAL A 142 1.60 18.37 1.04
C VAL A 142 2.06 19.83 1.04
N ASP A 143 3.15 20.12 0.33
CA ASP A 143 3.67 21.45 0.15
C ASP A 143 3.34 21.98 -1.25
N TYR A 144 2.67 23.11 -1.32
CA TYR A 144 2.36 23.82 -2.56
C TYR A 144 3.38 24.93 -2.88
N GLY A 145 4.22 25.32 -1.91
CA GLY A 145 5.25 26.33 -2.04
C GLY A 145 4.73 27.63 -2.64
N TRP A 146 5.42 28.11 -3.67
CA TRP A 146 5.05 29.30 -4.47
C TRP A 146 4.30 28.97 -5.76
N ASP A 147 3.96 27.72 -6.02
CA ASP A 147 3.13 27.33 -7.16
C ASP A 147 1.67 27.73 -6.91
N LEU A 148 1.26 28.83 -7.52
CA LEU A 148 -0.10 29.35 -7.36
C LEU A 148 -1.16 28.35 -7.88
N PHE A 149 -0.86 27.62 -8.97
CA PHE A 149 -1.79 26.60 -9.48
C PHE A 149 -1.96 25.46 -8.49
N ALA A 150 -0.86 25.01 -7.89
CA ALA A 150 -0.91 23.99 -6.84
C ALA A 150 -1.68 24.49 -5.60
N ARG A 151 -1.56 25.77 -5.22
CA ARG A 151 -2.35 26.35 -4.11
C ARG A 151 -3.85 26.35 -4.42
N TYR A 152 -4.24 26.71 -5.65
CA TYR A 152 -5.65 26.58 -6.06
C TYR A 152 -6.12 25.12 -6.07
N ALA A 153 -5.30 24.19 -6.51
CA ALA A 153 -5.61 22.76 -6.44
C ALA A 153 -5.75 22.29 -4.97
N GLY A 154 -5.03 22.91 -4.03
CA GLY A 154 -5.13 22.68 -2.60
C GLY A 154 -6.52 22.92 -2.00
N LEU A 155 -7.36 23.76 -2.64
CA LEU A 155 -8.76 23.93 -2.24
C LEU A 155 -9.57 22.63 -2.38
N TYR A 156 -9.08 21.69 -3.18
CA TYR A 156 -9.71 20.39 -3.44
C TYR A 156 -9.02 19.25 -2.68
N ILE A 157 -8.21 19.53 -1.64
CA ILE A 157 -7.54 18.51 -0.82
C ILE A 157 -8.54 17.52 -0.18
N HIS A 158 -9.74 18.02 0.16
CA HIS A 158 -10.86 17.19 0.65
C HIS A 158 -11.62 16.45 -0.47
N GLY A 159 -11.13 16.49 -1.71
CA GLY A 159 -11.65 15.71 -2.82
C GLY A 159 -10.95 14.34 -2.95
N LYS A 160 -10.19 14.15 -4.05
CA LYS A 160 -9.51 12.86 -4.32
C LYS A 160 -8.49 12.44 -3.24
N PRO A 161 -7.61 13.33 -2.71
CA PRO A 161 -6.68 12.94 -1.66
C PRO A 161 -7.39 12.40 -0.42
N ASP A 162 -8.44 13.09 0.04
CA ASP A 162 -9.26 12.65 1.17
C ASP A 162 -9.96 11.33 0.91
N ALA A 163 -10.59 11.17 -0.25
CA ALA A 163 -11.27 9.92 -0.64
C ALA A 163 -10.28 8.73 -0.67
N ASN A 164 -9.04 8.95 -1.10
CA ASN A 164 -8.01 7.92 -1.09
C ASN A 164 -7.62 7.51 0.34
N VAL A 165 -7.42 8.47 1.25
CA VAL A 165 -7.12 8.17 2.66
C VAL A 165 -8.28 7.44 3.33
N GLN A 166 -9.51 7.88 3.12
CA GLN A 166 -10.71 7.20 3.66
C GLN A 166 -10.82 5.77 3.12
N THR A 167 -10.59 5.58 1.82
CA THR A 167 -10.62 4.24 1.20
C THR A 167 -9.50 3.35 1.73
N ALA A 168 -8.29 3.89 1.89
CA ALA A 168 -7.17 3.17 2.46
C ALA A 168 -7.47 2.72 3.90
N LEU A 169 -7.98 3.61 4.76
CA LEU A 169 -8.39 3.27 6.13
C LEU A 169 -9.48 2.20 6.19
N ALA A 170 -10.49 2.29 5.32
CA ALA A 170 -11.54 1.28 5.22
C ALA A 170 -10.97 -0.09 4.79
N ASN A 171 -10.06 -0.10 3.82
CA ASN A 171 -9.40 -1.31 3.36
C ASN A 171 -8.47 -1.91 4.44
N VAL A 172 -7.70 -1.07 5.16
CA VAL A 172 -6.90 -1.50 6.32
C VAL A 172 -7.79 -2.18 7.36
N SER A 173 -8.91 -1.56 7.71
CA SER A 173 -9.87 -2.14 8.67
C SER A 173 -10.42 -3.48 8.19
N ALA A 174 -10.79 -3.58 6.91
CA ALA A 174 -11.29 -4.82 6.32
C ALA A 174 -10.21 -5.92 6.26
N MET A 175 -8.97 -5.56 5.93
CA MET A 175 -7.82 -6.47 5.94
C MET A 175 -7.56 -7.01 7.35
N LEU A 176 -7.51 -6.13 8.35
CA LEU A 176 -7.27 -6.49 9.75
C LEU A 176 -8.40 -7.35 10.33
N ALA A 177 -9.65 -7.11 9.94
CA ALA A 177 -10.79 -7.93 10.36
C ALA A 177 -10.69 -9.39 9.87
N SER A 178 -9.91 -9.67 8.83
CA SER A 178 -9.65 -11.02 8.33
C SER A 178 -8.56 -11.77 9.11
N PHE A 179 -7.82 -11.09 9.99
CA PHE A 179 -6.75 -11.69 10.77
C PHE A 179 -7.26 -12.20 12.11
N PRO A 180 -6.70 -13.31 12.63
CA PRO A 180 -6.96 -13.69 14.00
C PRO A 180 -6.52 -12.56 14.96
N ASN A 181 -7.40 -12.17 15.87
CA ASN A 181 -7.07 -11.15 16.87
C ASN A 181 -6.23 -11.76 17.98
N VAL A 182 -4.93 -11.97 17.70
CA VAL A 182 -3.94 -12.55 18.61
C VAL A 182 -2.77 -11.60 18.72
N ASP A 183 -2.40 -11.26 19.96
CA ASP A 183 -1.19 -10.51 20.22
C ASP A 183 0.01 -11.50 20.21
N TYR A 184 0.94 -11.27 19.29
CA TYR A 184 2.15 -12.08 19.14
C TYR A 184 3.38 -11.47 19.84
N LYS A 185 3.19 -10.39 20.59
CA LYS A 185 4.30 -9.61 21.19
C LYS A 185 5.21 -10.47 22.08
N ASP A 186 4.64 -11.43 22.79
CA ASP A 186 5.36 -12.29 23.73
C ASP A 186 5.75 -13.66 23.10
N GLN A 187 5.58 -13.81 21.79
CA GLN A 187 5.95 -15.07 21.11
C GLN A 187 7.35 -14.98 20.53
N ASP A 188 8.24 -15.85 21.00
CA ASP A 188 9.57 -16.03 20.42
C ASP A 188 9.46 -16.80 19.09
N ILE A 189 9.47 -16.04 17.98
CA ILE A 189 9.44 -16.62 16.64
C ILE A 189 10.86 -17.01 16.24
N GLN A 190 11.18 -18.30 16.37
CA GLN A 190 12.45 -18.83 15.90
C GLN A 190 12.41 -19.08 14.40
N VAL A 191 13.20 -18.32 13.66
CA VAL A 191 13.44 -18.55 12.23
C VAL A 191 14.68 -19.43 12.08
N SER A 192 14.49 -20.66 11.60
CA SER A 192 15.60 -21.55 11.26
C SER A 192 15.76 -21.65 9.74
N GLU A 193 17.00 -21.55 9.26
CA GLU A 193 17.31 -21.94 7.89
C GLU A 193 17.23 -23.46 7.75
N VAL A 194 16.33 -23.92 6.90
CA VAL A 194 16.23 -25.33 6.54
C VAL A 194 17.00 -25.54 5.24
N THR A 195 18.04 -26.35 5.31
CA THR A 195 18.79 -26.74 4.11
C THR A 195 17.87 -27.48 3.15
N GLY A 196 17.80 -27.00 1.91
CA GLY A 196 16.97 -27.62 0.88
C GLY A 196 17.39 -29.08 0.64
N VAL A 197 16.45 -30.01 0.72
CA VAL A 197 16.68 -31.39 0.35
C VAL A 197 16.44 -31.58 -1.15
N PRO A 198 17.28 -32.31 -1.86
CA PRO A 198 17.03 -32.63 -3.25
C PRO A 198 15.74 -33.43 -3.39
N VAL A 199 14.84 -33.00 -4.28
CA VAL A 199 13.55 -33.62 -4.52
C VAL A 199 13.39 -34.01 -6.00
N LEU A 200 12.73 -35.14 -6.25
CA LEU A 200 12.29 -35.51 -7.59
C LEU A 200 10.86 -35.03 -7.80
N VAL A 201 10.63 -34.26 -8.85
CA VAL A 201 9.31 -33.71 -9.17
C VAL A 201 8.85 -34.25 -10.53
N LEU A 202 7.65 -34.81 -10.58
CA LEU A 202 6.96 -35.21 -11.81
C LEU A 202 5.69 -34.38 -11.98
N PRO A 203 5.69 -33.36 -12.87
CA PRO A 203 4.49 -32.58 -13.13
C PRO A 203 3.46 -33.47 -13.87
N THR A 204 2.26 -33.56 -13.32
CA THR A 204 1.14 -34.34 -13.89
C THR A 204 -0.06 -33.42 -14.12
N LYS A 205 -0.81 -33.62 -15.19
CA LYS A 205 -2.08 -32.97 -15.46
C LYS A 205 -3.20 -33.98 -15.20
N SER A 206 -4.21 -33.58 -14.45
CA SER A 206 -5.40 -34.37 -14.17
C SER A 206 -6.64 -33.48 -14.25
N PRO A 207 -7.81 -33.99 -14.67
CA PRO A 207 -9.10 -33.35 -14.40
C PRO A 207 -9.31 -33.12 -12.90
N ARG A 208 -10.25 -32.25 -12.54
CA ARG A 208 -10.45 -31.82 -11.14
C ARG A 208 -11.37 -32.74 -10.33
N THR A 209 -11.59 -33.97 -10.76
CA THR A 209 -12.36 -34.95 -10.00
C THR A 209 -11.46 -35.68 -9.01
N LEU A 210 -11.97 -36.05 -7.85
CA LEU A 210 -11.20 -36.64 -6.76
C LEU A 210 -10.52 -37.96 -7.21
N ASP A 211 -11.28 -38.80 -7.92
CA ASP A 211 -10.83 -40.11 -8.37
C ASP A 211 -9.71 -40.02 -9.41
N GLU A 212 -9.84 -39.10 -10.39
CA GLU A 212 -8.82 -38.88 -11.42
C GLU A 212 -7.53 -38.28 -10.85
N VAL A 213 -7.66 -37.37 -9.88
CA VAL A 213 -6.48 -36.84 -9.15
C VAL A 213 -5.78 -37.94 -8.36
N ALA A 214 -6.53 -38.81 -7.68
CA ALA A 214 -5.98 -39.92 -6.91
C ALA A 214 -5.25 -40.92 -7.83
N GLU A 215 -5.83 -41.28 -8.96
CA GLU A 215 -5.22 -42.19 -9.95
C GLU A 215 -3.96 -41.58 -10.56
N ALA A 216 -4.00 -40.31 -10.99
CA ALA A 216 -2.85 -39.60 -11.55
C ALA A 216 -1.70 -39.49 -10.54
N THR A 217 -2.03 -39.27 -9.25
CA THR A 217 -1.04 -39.23 -8.15
C THR A 217 -0.40 -40.60 -7.96
N ALA A 218 -1.18 -41.67 -7.90
CA ALA A 218 -0.67 -43.05 -7.73
C ALA A 218 0.29 -43.43 -8.88
N GLN A 219 -0.09 -43.10 -10.13
CA GLN A 219 0.77 -43.32 -11.28
C GLN A 219 2.07 -42.50 -11.23
N ALA A 220 2.00 -41.24 -10.80
CA ALA A 220 3.17 -40.37 -10.66
C ALA A 220 4.12 -40.91 -9.59
N VAL A 221 3.62 -41.32 -8.44
CA VAL A 221 4.42 -41.93 -7.34
C VAL A 221 5.12 -43.18 -7.84
N THR A 222 4.43 -44.07 -8.54
CA THR A 222 5.02 -45.30 -9.11
C THR A 222 6.17 -44.97 -10.08
N ARG A 223 6.02 -43.94 -10.92
CA ARG A 223 7.09 -43.52 -11.82
C ARG A 223 8.29 -42.94 -11.08
N ILE A 224 8.06 -42.11 -10.08
CA ILE A 224 9.12 -41.53 -9.24
C ILE A 224 9.89 -42.67 -8.57
N GLN A 225 9.22 -43.63 -7.95
CA GLN A 225 9.84 -44.78 -7.30
C GLN A 225 10.67 -45.63 -8.27
N ALA A 226 10.19 -45.83 -9.50
CA ALA A 226 10.94 -46.52 -10.54
C ALA A 226 12.23 -45.78 -10.94
N VAL A 227 12.20 -44.46 -11.03
CA VAL A 227 13.41 -43.66 -11.28
C VAL A 227 14.35 -43.68 -10.11
N MET A 228 13.85 -43.55 -8.89
CA MET A 228 14.67 -43.66 -7.66
C MET A 228 15.40 -44.99 -7.53
N SER A 229 14.67 -46.07 -7.76
CA SER A 229 15.25 -47.41 -7.73
C SER A 229 16.37 -47.59 -8.76
N ARG A 230 16.19 -47.11 -10.00
CA ARG A 230 17.22 -47.17 -11.05
C ARG A 230 18.43 -46.31 -10.73
N ALA A 231 18.23 -45.18 -10.05
CA ALA A 231 19.28 -44.24 -9.67
C ALA A 231 19.95 -44.59 -8.32
N GLY A 232 19.52 -45.65 -7.64
CA GLY A 232 20.03 -46.02 -6.32
C GLY A 232 19.69 -45.02 -5.21
N LEU A 233 18.60 -44.23 -5.41
CA LEU A 233 18.16 -43.22 -4.45
C LEU A 233 17.20 -43.85 -3.44
N THR A 234 17.32 -43.42 -2.17
CA THR A 234 16.41 -43.82 -1.08
C THR A 234 15.51 -42.66 -0.73
N GLN A 235 14.25 -42.97 -0.40
CA GLN A 235 13.32 -41.96 0.13
C GLN A 235 13.72 -41.60 1.55
N ASN A 236 13.87 -40.30 1.83
CA ASN A 236 14.27 -39.75 3.14
C ASN A 236 13.23 -38.81 3.74
N GLY A 237 11.99 -38.84 3.25
CA GLY A 237 10.84 -38.10 3.72
C GLY A 237 9.52 -38.80 3.42
N PRO A 238 8.38 -38.29 3.93
CA PRO A 238 7.07 -38.85 3.68
C PRO A 238 6.65 -38.84 2.22
#